data_719c73e66a1aafd274382e761b3b044b
#
_entry.id   719c73e66a1aafd274382e761b3b044b
#
_cell.length_a   1.000
_cell.length_b   1.000
_cell.length_c   1.000
_cell.angle_alpha   90.00
_cell.angle_beta   90.00
_cell.angle_gamma   90.00
#
_symmetry.space_group_name_H-M   'P 1'
#
loop_
_entity.id
_entity.type
_entity.pdbx_description
1 polymer ?
#
loop_
_entity_poly.entity_id
_entity_poly.type
_entity_poly.pdbx_seq_one_letter_code
_entity_poly.pdbx_strand_id
1 'polypeptide(L)'
;MEPRTLDHIAFWVADRKPIAAFCERHLGMHVIADEANFTLIGSNARHGKLTLFDAEGPRERGPLKHVGLRVSDLATARAELPAGTADVFEIGEGVFVTLVEAPTEVEYDLDHVALYATEPATTAEEYVRYGFDPAGPGRVEVGGAYVELHEGDPSQGDRPLLNHLAVLVESADEIVADARELDIEVESVVDAANTYAAFLWGPDRVRIEYVEHKPTFSLT
;
A
#
# COMPACT_ATOMS: atom_id res chain seq x y z
N MET A 1 -8.60 -8.90 -14.91
CA MET A 1 -8.28 -8.63 -13.47
C MET A 1 -9.23 -7.55 -12.98
N GLU A 2 -9.88 -7.74 -11.84
CA GLU A 2 -10.87 -6.79 -11.29
C GLU A 2 -10.59 -6.53 -9.80
N PRO A 3 -9.54 -5.73 -9.48
CA PRO A 3 -9.31 -5.31 -8.11
C PRO A 3 -10.42 -4.37 -7.64
N ARG A 4 -10.76 -4.42 -6.34
CA ARG A 4 -11.88 -3.66 -5.75
C ARG A 4 -11.45 -2.37 -5.08
N THR A 5 -10.31 -2.39 -4.37
CA THR A 5 -9.75 -1.24 -3.65
C THR A 5 -8.31 -1.51 -3.26
N LEU A 6 -7.58 -0.49 -2.82
CA LEU A 6 -6.33 -0.69 -2.08
C LEU A 6 -6.66 -1.37 -0.75
N ASP A 7 -5.96 -2.47 -0.45
CA ASP A 7 -6.12 -3.20 0.80
C ASP A 7 -5.08 -2.78 1.85
N HIS A 8 -3.80 -2.80 1.50
CA HIS A 8 -2.71 -2.34 2.34
C HIS A 8 -1.46 -1.98 1.55
N ILE A 9 -0.54 -1.26 2.21
CA ILE A 9 0.81 -1.01 1.70
C ILE A 9 1.80 -1.68 2.64
N ALA A 10 2.72 -2.45 2.10
CA ALA A 10 3.68 -3.22 2.87
C ALA A 10 5.11 -2.68 2.71
N PHE A 11 5.85 -2.66 3.81
CA PHE A 11 7.21 -2.14 3.89
C PHE A 11 8.17 -3.16 4.50
N TRP A 12 9.43 -3.12 4.08
CA TRP A 12 10.54 -3.72 4.77
C TRP A 12 11.17 -2.71 5.73
N VAL A 13 11.19 -2.99 7.03
CA VAL A 13 11.74 -2.08 8.05
C VAL A 13 12.64 -2.83 9.04
N ALA A 14 13.64 -2.16 9.58
CA ALA A 14 14.57 -2.77 10.54
C ALA A 14 13.96 -2.85 11.95
N ASP A 15 13.11 -1.89 12.33
CA ASP A 15 12.39 -1.88 13.60
C ASP A 15 10.93 -1.43 13.41
N ARG A 16 10.02 -2.38 13.54
CA ARG A 16 8.56 -2.15 13.40
C ARG A 16 7.96 -1.29 14.51
N LYS A 17 8.53 -1.37 15.73
CA LYS A 17 7.91 -0.82 16.93
C LYS A 17 7.79 0.71 16.94
N PRO A 18 8.81 1.50 16.56
CA PRO A 18 8.66 2.96 16.51
C PRO A 18 7.60 3.42 15.52
N ILE A 19 7.49 2.76 14.35
CA ILE A 19 6.50 3.08 13.33
C ILE A 19 5.11 2.74 13.83
N ALA A 20 4.90 1.53 14.38
CA ALA A 20 3.62 1.13 14.96
C ALA A 20 3.19 2.10 16.08
N ALA A 21 4.10 2.45 17.00
CA ALA A 21 3.82 3.39 18.09
C ALA A 21 3.48 4.82 17.59
N PHE A 22 4.09 5.27 16.47
CA PHE A 22 3.72 6.53 15.84
C PHE A 22 2.29 6.47 15.28
N CYS A 23 1.97 5.42 14.55
CA CYS A 23 0.64 5.22 13.96
C CYS A 23 -0.46 5.13 15.03
N GLU A 24 -0.22 4.39 16.12
CA GLU A 24 -1.16 4.28 17.24
C GLU A 24 -1.37 5.63 17.96
N ARG A 25 -0.32 6.40 18.11
CA ARG A 25 -0.39 7.66 18.87
C ARG A 25 -0.97 8.82 18.07
N HIS A 26 -0.71 8.87 16.76
CA HIS A 26 -0.91 10.06 15.94
C HIS A 26 -1.82 9.86 14.73
N LEU A 27 -2.12 8.61 14.36
CA LEU A 27 -2.91 8.30 13.16
C LEU A 27 -4.14 7.44 13.47
N GLY A 28 -4.60 7.39 14.74
CA GLY A 28 -5.82 6.67 15.11
C GLY A 28 -5.82 5.17 14.75
N MET A 29 -4.66 4.62 14.43
CA MET A 29 -4.51 3.22 14.06
C MET A 29 -4.25 2.33 15.29
N HIS A 30 -4.45 1.03 15.15
CA HIS A 30 -4.09 0.04 16.17
C HIS A 30 -3.42 -1.18 15.53
N VAL A 31 -2.68 -1.96 16.33
CA VAL A 31 -2.11 -3.22 15.89
C VAL A 31 -3.22 -4.25 15.73
N ILE A 32 -3.43 -4.72 14.50
CA ILE A 32 -4.42 -5.72 14.11
C ILE A 32 -3.86 -7.12 14.26
N ALA A 33 -2.58 -7.30 13.90
CA ALA A 33 -1.85 -8.54 14.06
C ALA A 33 -0.36 -8.24 14.29
N ASP A 34 0.28 -8.95 15.22
CA ASP A 34 1.73 -8.87 15.49
C ASP A 34 2.31 -10.29 15.46
N GLU A 35 2.88 -10.63 14.33
CA GLU A 35 3.45 -11.95 14.06
C GLU A 35 4.98 -11.93 14.17
N ALA A 36 5.60 -13.10 14.11
CA ALA A 36 7.06 -13.22 14.29
C ALA A 36 7.87 -12.37 13.29
N ASN A 37 7.34 -12.15 12.06
CA ASN A 37 8.05 -11.49 10.96
C ASN A 37 7.33 -10.26 10.39
N PHE A 38 6.15 -9.91 10.90
CA PHE A 38 5.44 -8.68 10.49
C PHE A 38 4.50 -8.16 11.58
N THR A 39 4.20 -6.87 11.48
CA THR A 39 3.10 -6.21 12.20
C THR A 39 2.13 -5.62 11.18
N LEU A 40 0.85 -5.97 11.29
CA LEU A 40 -0.23 -5.33 10.55
C LEU A 40 -0.87 -4.28 11.45
N ILE A 41 -0.91 -3.04 10.98
CA ILE A 41 -1.50 -1.91 11.70
C ILE A 41 -2.48 -1.18 10.78
N GLY A 42 -3.54 -0.62 11.33
CA GLY A 42 -4.55 0.11 10.56
C GLY A 42 -5.69 0.66 11.39
N SER A 43 -6.65 1.31 10.74
CA SER A 43 -7.89 1.76 11.39
C SER A 43 -8.79 0.57 11.78
N ASN A 44 -8.80 -0.47 10.97
CA ASN A 44 -9.34 -1.79 11.28
C ASN A 44 -8.81 -2.81 10.25
N ALA A 45 -9.23 -4.07 10.38
CA ALA A 45 -8.74 -5.15 9.51
C ALA A 45 -9.16 -5.04 8.03
N ARG A 46 -9.95 -4.02 7.65
CA ARG A 46 -10.42 -3.81 6.27
C ARG A 46 -10.01 -2.44 5.71
N HIS A 47 -9.54 -1.52 6.54
CA HIS A 47 -9.31 -0.12 6.17
C HIS A 47 -8.02 0.44 6.74
N GLY A 48 -7.34 1.27 5.93
CA GLY A 48 -6.21 2.08 6.34
C GLY A 48 -5.00 1.28 6.80
N LYS A 49 -4.71 0.14 6.17
CA LYS A 49 -3.72 -0.82 6.65
C LYS A 49 -2.33 -0.57 6.10
N LEU A 50 -1.35 -0.69 6.99
CA LEU A 50 0.08 -0.76 6.69
C LEU A 50 0.63 -2.08 7.24
N THR A 51 1.44 -2.79 6.45
CA THR A 51 2.13 -4.00 6.89
C THR A 51 3.63 -3.74 6.99
N LEU A 52 4.19 -3.97 8.17
CA LEU A 52 5.60 -3.77 8.47
C LEU A 52 6.27 -5.13 8.57
N PHE A 53 7.09 -5.50 7.59
CA PHE A 53 7.88 -6.74 7.62
C PHE A 53 9.27 -6.49 8.17
N ASP A 54 9.78 -7.43 8.96
CA ASP A 54 11.17 -7.39 9.45
C ASP A 54 12.18 -7.48 8.32
N ALA A 55 13.18 -6.63 8.38
CA ALA A 55 14.29 -6.61 7.44
C ALA A 55 15.61 -6.22 8.12
N GLU A 56 16.72 -6.72 7.61
CA GLU A 56 18.03 -6.34 8.14
C GLU A 56 18.44 -4.95 7.67
N GLY A 57 18.65 -4.03 8.63
CA GLY A 57 19.22 -2.70 8.44
C GLY A 57 18.40 -1.77 7.55
N PRO A 58 18.93 -0.57 7.27
CA PRO A 58 18.20 0.46 6.54
C PRO A 58 17.88 0.03 5.11
N ARG A 59 16.76 0.53 4.59
CA ARG A 59 16.26 0.24 3.25
C ARG A 59 16.41 1.44 2.33
N GLU A 60 16.52 1.15 1.04
CA GLU A 60 16.53 2.15 0.00
C GLU A 60 15.09 2.54 -0.32
N ARG A 61 14.82 3.82 -0.48
CA ARG A 61 13.46 4.31 -0.72
C ARG A 61 12.83 3.70 -1.97
N GLY A 62 13.63 3.46 -3.00
CA GLY A 62 13.18 2.89 -4.26
C GLY A 62 12.12 3.77 -4.92
N PRO A 63 11.13 3.18 -5.58
CA PRO A 63 10.06 3.91 -6.25
C PRO A 63 9.09 4.61 -5.30
N LEU A 64 9.07 4.27 -4.01
CA LEU A 64 8.11 4.85 -3.07
C LEU A 64 8.38 6.33 -2.81
N LYS A 65 7.40 7.19 -3.11
CA LYS A 65 7.43 8.61 -2.76
C LYS A 65 6.78 8.86 -1.40
N HIS A 66 5.52 8.48 -1.23
CA HIS A 66 4.77 8.52 0.02
C HIS A 66 3.47 7.70 -0.06
N VAL A 67 2.82 7.50 1.08
CA VAL A 67 1.46 7.00 1.18
C VAL A 67 0.52 8.12 1.58
N GLY A 68 -0.59 8.28 0.87
CA GLY A 68 -1.68 9.17 1.25
C GLY A 68 -2.70 8.46 2.12
N LEU A 69 -3.03 9.06 3.25
CA LEU A 69 -4.14 8.64 4.10
C LEU A 69 -5.26 9.67 4.01
N ARG A 70 -6.49 9.21 3.74
CA ARG A 70 -7.67 10.08 3.76
C ARG A 70 -8.26 10.18 5.16
N VAL A 71 -8.71 11.36 5.49
CA VAL A 71 -9.38 11.71 6.75
C VAL A 71 -10.60 12.59 6.46
N SER A 72 -11.66 12.48 7.24
CA SER A 72 -12.86 13.30 7.06
C SER A 72 -12.71 14.74 7.56
N ASP A 73 -11.76 15.01 8.45
CA ASP A 73 -11.42 16.33 9.02
C ASP A 73 -9.91 16.47 9.11
N LEU A 74 -9.32 17.14 8.11
CA LEU A 74 -7.86 17.34 8.02
C LEU A 74 -7.34 18.22 9.16
N ALA A 75 -8.12 19.19 9.60
CA ALA A 75 -7.68 20.12 10.67
C ALA A 75 -7.56 19.35 12.01
N THR A 76 -8.55 18.52 12.33
CA THR A 76 -8.51 17.66 13.53
C THR A 76 -7.37 16.65 13.44
N ALA A 77 -7.24 15.93 12.32
CA ALA A 77 -6.16 14.95 12.13
C ALA A 77 -4.75 15.57 12.24
N ARG A 78 -4.56 16.79 11.71
CA ARG A 78 -3.28 17.53 11.86
C ARG A 78 -2.99 17.94 13.28
N ALA A 79 -4.00 18.22 14.10
CA ALA A 79 -3.81 18.60 15.50
C ALA A 79 -3.29 17.44 16.37
N GLU A 80 -3.49 16.18 15.93
CA GLU A 80 -2.95 14.99 16.59
C GLU A 80 -1.48 14.72 16.25
N LEU A 81 -0.95 15.36 15.19
CA LEU A 81 0.46 15.22 14.81
C LEU A 81 1.37 16.06 15.69
N PRO A 82 2.66 15.71 15.82
CA PRO A 82 3.65 16.55 16.50
C PRO A 82 3.68 17.97 15.95
N ALA A 83 3.86 18.96 16.82
CA ALA A 83 3.86 20.36 16.41
C ALA A 83 4.96 20.64 15.36
N GLY A 84 4.59 21.32 14.28
CA GLY A 84 5.50 21.65 13.18
C GLY A 84 5.67 20.53 12.13
N THR A 85 4.85 19.48 12.19
CA THR A 85 4.85 18.43 11.16
C THR A 85 4.50 19.03 9.78
N ALA A 86 5.32 18.71 8.76
CA ALA A 86 5.13 19.13 7.38
C ALA A 86 3.92 18.42 6.73
N ASP A 87 3.52 18.83 5.52
CA ASP A 87 2.42 18.21 4.78
C ASP A 87 2.72 16.76 4.39
N VAL A 88 3.96 16.48 4.03
CA VAL A 88 4.50 15.12 3.87
C VAL A 88 5.50 14.91 5.01
N PHE A 89 5.26 13.90 5.84
CA PHE A 89 6.05 13.64 7.04
C PHE A 89 6.46 12.17 7.13
N GLU A 90 7.58 11.94 7.78
CA GLU A 90 8.11 10.61 8.02
C GLU A 90 7.52 10.00 9.29
N ILE A 91 7.05 8.75 9.20
CA ILE A 91 6.60 7.96 10.35
C ILE A 91 7.67 7.01 10.88
N GLY A 92 8.77 6.88 10.17
CA GLY A 92 9.97 6.12 10.52
C GLY A 92 10.60 5.43 9.32
N GLU A 93 11.91 5.24 9.37
CA GLU A 93 12.72 4.48 8.39
C GLU A 93 12.48 4.83 6.91
N GLY A 94 12.21 6.11 6.61
CA GLY A 94 11.95 6.56 5.23
C GLY A 94 10.53 6.33 4.73
N VAL A 95 9.62 5.83 5.57
CA VAL A 95 8.19 5.76 5.24
C VAL A 95 7.57 7.14 5.41
N PHE A 96 7.22 7.77 4.30
CA PHE A 96 6.58 9.08 4.28
C PHE A 96 5.07 8.95 4.08
N VAL A 97 4.32 9.79 4.79
CA VAL A 97 2.86 9.85 4.76
C VAL A 97 2.40 11.28 4.49
N THR A 98 1.26 11.43 3.84
CA THR A 98 0.52 12.70 3.73
C THR A 98 -0.95 12.45 4.10
N LEU A 99 -1.62 13.49 4.62
CA LEU A 99 -3.06 13.45 4.93
C LEU A 99 -3.85 14.21 3.87
N VAL A 100 -4.95 13.61 3.42
CA VAL A 100 -5.86 14.16 2.41
C VAL A 100 -7.26 14.25 2.99
N GLU A 101 -7.92 15.41 2.89
CA GLU A 101 -9.32 15.53 3.27
C GLU A 101 -10.22 14.92 2.19
N ALA A 102 -10.87 13.82 2.52
CA ALA A 102 -11.81 13.14 1.65
C ALA A 102 -12.83 12.34 2.48
N PRO A 103 -14.01 12.04 1.93
CA PRO A 103 -14.97 11.18 2.62
C PRO A 103 -14.36 9.82 2.96
N THR A 104 -14.54 9.36 4.20
CA THR A 104 -14.12 8.05 4.68
C THR A 104 -15.08 7.54 5.76
N GLU A 105 -15.22 6.22 5.87
CA GLU A 105 -16.04 5.54 6.86
C GLU A 105 -15.30 5.25 8.17
N VAL A 106 -13.96 5.43 8.15
CA VAL A 106 -13.08 5.20 9.29
C VAL A 106 -12.25 6.46 9.56
N GLU A 107 -11.53 6.51 10.67
CA GLU A 107 -10.76 7.68 11.06
C GLU A 107 -9.64 7.99 10.05
N TYR A 108 -8.91 6.94 9.63
CA TYR A 108 -7.87 7.01 8.60
C TYR A 108 -8.04 5.85 7.61
N ASP A 109 -8.07 6.13 6.32
CA ASP A 109 -8.11 5.10 5.28
C ASP A 109 -7.05 5.37 4.21
N LEU A 110 -6.74 4.38 3.38
CA LEU A 110 -5.84 4.56 2.25
C LEU A 110 -6.50 5.46 1.20
N ASP A 111 -5.81 6.52 0.84
CA ASP A 111 -6.19 7.41 -0.26
C ASP A 111 -5.40 7.05 -1.51
N HIS A 112 -4.07 7.04 -1.40
CA HIS A 112 -3.20 6.71 -2.53
C HIS A 112 -1.83 6.20 -2.10
N VAL A 113 -1.14 5.61 -3.06
CA VAL A 113 0.30 5.42 -3.02
C VAL A 113 0.95 6.25 -4.13
N ALA A 114 1.89 7.10 -3.77
CA ALA A 114 2.67 7.89 -4.72
C ALA A 114 4.00 7.19 -5.01
N LEU A 115 4.27 6.96 -6.29
CA LEU A 115 5.46 6.27 -6.78
C LEU A 115 6.24 7.14 -7.76
N TYR A 116 7.54 6.93 -7.86
CA TYR A 116 8.35 7.47 -8.96
C TYR A 116 8.27 6.55 -10.17
N ALA A 117 8.24 7.14 -11.35
CA ALA A 117 8.31 6.49 -12.66
C ALA A 117 9.13 7.34 -13.61
N THR A 118 9.86 6.71 -14.52
CA THR A 118 10.64 7.44 -15.53
C THR A 118 9.70 8.22 -16.48
N GLU A 119 8.59 7.60 -16.88
CA GLU A 119 7.57 8.19 -17.75
C GLU A 119 6.17 7.95 -17.15
N PRO A 120 5.70 8.80 -16.22
CA PRO A 120 4.49 8.58 -15.45
C PRO A 120 3.22 8.23 -16.28
N ALA A 121 3.03 8.90 -17.42
CA ALA A 121 1.87 8.65 -18.27
C ALA A 121 1.92 7.24 -18.90
N THR A 122 3.07 6.83 -19.39
CA THR A 122 3.28 5.49 -19.98
C THR A 122 3.13 4.41 -18.92
N THR A 123 3.74 4.59 -17.75
CA THR A 123 3.63 3.64 -16.63
C THR A 123 2.17 3.52 -16.15
N ALA A 124 1.39 4.63 -16.13
CA ALA A 124 -0.04 4.57 -15.82
C ALA A 124 -0.83 3.72 -16.84
N GLU A 125 -0.53 3.83 -18.13
CA GLU A 125 -1.14 2.99 -19.17
C GLU A 125 -0.80 1.50 -18.98
N GLU A 126 0.40 1.19 -18.50
CA GLU A 126 0.79 -0.19 -18.17
C GLU A 126 -0.02 -0.75 -16.99
N TYR A 127 -0.29 0.05 -15.93
CA TYR A 127 -1.10 -0.39 -14.79
C TYR A 127 -2.52 -0.81 -15.17
N VAL A 128 -3.07 -0.31 -16.29
CA VAL A 128 -4.41 -0.74 -16.79
C VAL A 128 -4.46 -2.23 -17.08
N ARG A 129 -3.35 -2.84 -17.53
CA ARG A 129 -3.27 -4.30 -17.75
C ARG A 129 -3.38 -5.10 -16.47
N TYR A 130 -3.12 -4.45 -15.32
CA TYR A 130 -3.20 -5.02 -13.98
C TYR A 130 -4.57 -4.78 -13.32
N GLY A 131 -5.54 -4.26 -14.08
CA GLY A 131 -6.92 -4.06 -13.65
C GLY A 131 -7.19 -2.72 -12.98
N PHE A 132 -6.23 -1.77 -13.01
CA PHE A 132 -6.47 -0.41 -12.53
C PHE A 132 -7.20 0.42 -13.58
N ASP A 133 -8.11 1.28 -13.18
CA ASP A 133 -8.83 2.18 -14.06
C ASP A 133 -7.99 3.44 -14.39
N PRO A 134 -7.99 3.91 -15.64
CA PRO A 134 -7.28 5.14 -16.00
C PRO A 134 -7.95 6.34 -15.30
N ALA A 135 -7.14 7.17 -14.61
CA ALA A 135 -7.62 8.35 -13.88
C ALA A 135 -6.90 9.66 -14.31
N GLY A 136 -6.20 9.64 -15.42
CA GLY A 136 -5.49 10.78 -16.00
C GLY A 136 -4.00 10.50 -16.23
N PRO A 137 -3.25 11.46 -16.76
CA PRO A 137 -1.82 11.30 -16.98
C PRO A 137 -1.09 11.03 -15.66
N GLY A 138 -0.38 9.90 -15.59
CA GLY A 138 0.38 9.51 -14.37
C GLY A 138 -0.49 9.10 -13.19
N ARG A 139 -1.76 8.74 -13.41
CA ARG A 139 -2.65 8.30 -12.33
C ARG A 139 -3.56 7.18 -12.78
N VAL A 140 -3.70 6.16 -11.93
CA VAL A 140 -4.67 5.08 -12.07
C VAL A 140 -5.43 4.89 -10.77
N GLU A 141 -6.68 4.43 -10.85
CA GLU A 141 -7.60 4.30 -9.73
C GLU A 141 -7.98 2.83 -9.48
N VAL A 142 -8.32 2.54 -8.23
CA VAL A 142 -8.94 1.28 -7.82
C VAL A 142 -9.86 1.56 -6.62
N GLY A 143 -11.18 1.42 -6.82
CA GLY A 143 -12.19 1.53 -5.75
C GLY A 143 -12.14 2.82 -4.95
N GLY A 144 -11.88 3.97 -5.60
CA GLY A 144 -11.80 5.28 -4.97
C GLY A 144 -10.46 5.60 -4.29
N ALA A 145 -9.50 4.67 -4.34
CA ALA A 145 -8.11 4.93 -4.02
C ALA A 145 -7.27 4.92 -5.30
N TYR A 146 -6.02 5.40 -5.30
CA TYR A 146 -5.25 5.50 -6.53
C TYR A 146 -3.74 5.29 -6.36
N VAL A 147 -3.09 4.98 -7.47
CA VAL A 147 -1.64 5.06 -7.63
C VAL A 147 -1.33 6.35 -8.37
N GLU A 148 -0.50 7.21 -7.79
CA GLU A 148 -0.04 8.46 -8.38
C GLU A 148 1.43 8.33 -8.77
N LEU A 149 1.73 8.57 -10.05
CA LEU A 149 3.06 8.41 -10.61
C LEU A 149 3.70 9.77 -10.83
N HIS A 150 4.91 9.95 -10.30
CA HIS A 150 5.69 11.17 -10.41
C HIS A 150 6.98 10.91 -11.19
N GLU A 151 7.41 11.87 -11.98
CA GLU A 151 8.69 11.77 -12.66
C GLU A 151 9.85 11.59 -11.66
N GLY A 152 10.65 10.56 -11.85
CA GLY A 152 11.78 10.21 -11.00
C GLY A 152 12.35 8.84 -11.32
N ASP A 153 13.31 8.41 -10.50
CA ASP A 153 13.94 7.09 -10.64
C ASP A 153 13.09 6.01 -9.94
N PRO A 154 12.51 5.04 -10.69
CA PRO A 154 11.71 3.97 -10.11
C PRO A 154 12.55 2.78 -9.63
N SER A 155 13.88 2.83 -9.73
CA SER A 155 14.72 1.68 -9.41
C SER A 155 14.53 1.21 -7.98
N GLN A 156 14.32 -0.11 -7.82
CA GLN A 156 14.07 -0.72 -6.51
C GLN A 156 15.32 -0.73 -5.60
N GLY A 157 16.52 -0.63 -6.18
CA GLY A 157 17.75 -0.88 -5.45
C GLY A 157 17.89 -2.35 -5.03
N ASP A 158 18.94 -2.66 -4.27
CA ASP A 158 19.19 -4.01 -3.76
C ASP A 158 18.35 -4.34 -2.52
N ARG A 159 17.91 -3.31 -1.79
CA ARG A 159 17.23 -3.40 -0.50
C ARG A 159 16.04 -2.44 -0.43
N PRO A 160 14.97 -2.67 -1.21
CA PRO A 160 13.85 -1.74 -1.31
C PRO A 160 13.09 -1.59 0.02
N LEU A 161 12.59 -0.37 0.28
CA LEU A 161 11.68 -0.09 1.38
C LEU A 161 10.28 -0.63 1.10
N LEU A 162 9.77 -0.41 -0.11
CA LEU A 162 8.46 -0.94 -0.52
C LEU A 162 8.55 -2.45 -0.74
N ASN A 163 7.78 -3.22 0.04
CA ASN A 163 7.63 -4.66 -0.18
C ASN A 163 6.62 -4.91 -1.30
N HIS A 164 5.41 -4.38 -1.15
CA HIS A 164 4.35 -4.45 -2.16
C HIS A 164 3.24 -3.43 -1.89
N LEU A 165 2.43 -3.18 -2.90
CA LEU A 165 1.10 -2.63 -2.74
C LEU A 165 0.08 -3.76 -2.90
N ALA A 166 -0.96 -3.78 -2.05
CA ALA A 166 -1.98 -4.81 -2.08
C ALA A 166 -3.33 -4.24 -2.51
N VAL A 167 -4.02 -4.98 -3.36
CA VAL A 167 -5.39 -4.70 -3.79
C VAL A 167 -6.32 -5.85 -3.43
N LEU A 168 -7.50 -5.53 -2.90
CA LEU A 168 -8.53 -6.52 -2.57
C LEU A 168 -9.17 -7.05 -3.85
N VAL A 169 -9.35 -8.37 -3.93
CA VAL A 169 -10.03 -9.05 -5.03
C VAL A 169 -11.11 -10.03 -4.52
N GLU A 170 -11.99 -10.43 -5.41
CA GLU A 170 -12.97 -11.51 -5.13
C GLU A 170 -12.31 -12.88 -5.13
N SER A 171 -11.41 -13.12 -6.11
CA SER A 171 -10.75 -14.41 -6.33
C SER A 171 -9.31 -14.19 -6.80
N ALA A 172 -8.35 -14.65 -6.01
CA ALA A 172 -6.94 -14.65 -6.40
C ALA A 172 -6.64 -15.71 -7.49
N ASP A 173 -7.41 -16.79 -7.57
CA ASP A 173 -7.28 -17.78 -8.64
C ASP A 173 -7.66 -17.20 -10.01
N GLU A 174 -8.70 -16.36 -10.08
CA GLU A 174 -9.07 -15.66 -11.32
C GLU A 174 -7.97 -14.68 -11.72
N ILE A 175 -7.34 -13.97 -10.78
CA ILE A 175 -6.19 -13.11 -11.08
C ILE A 175 -5.04 -13.90 -11.68
N VAL A 176 -4.73 -15.08 -11.14
CA VAL A 176 -3.68 -15.97 -11.69
C VAL A 176 -4.02 -16.43 -13.10
N ALA A 177 -5.29 -16.73 -13.38
CA ALA A 177 -5.74 -17.12 -14.71
C ALA A 177 -5.59 -15.95 -15.71
N ASP A 178 -6.09 -14.77 -15.35
CA ASP A 178 -5.97 -13.55 -16.16
C ASP A 178 -4.50 -13.17 -16.42
N ALA A 179 -3.64 -13.25 -15.39
CA ALA A 179 -2.21 -12.96 -15.53
C ALA A 179 -1.55 -13.86 -16.59
N ARG A 180 -1.90 -15.16 -16.60
CA ARG A 180 -1.40 -16.12 -17.61
C ARG A 180 -1.88 -15.78 -19.01
N GLU A 181 -3.15 -15.39 -19.17
CA GLU A 181 -3.71 -14.99 -20.47
C GLU A 181 -3.07 -13.70 -21.01
N LEU A 182 -2.69 -12.79 -20.11
CA LEU A 182 -2.05 -11.51 -20.44
C LEU A 182 -0.51 -11.58 -20.52
N ASP A 183 0.08 -12.78 -20.32
CA ASP A 183 1.54 -12.97 -20.24
C ASP A 183 2.19 -12.08 -19.18
N ILE A 184 1.56 -11.98 -18.01
CA ILE A 184 2.08 -11.27 -16.84
C ILE A 184 2.73 -12.26 -15.87
N GLU A 185 3.91 -11.91 -15.37
CA GLU A 185 4.68 -12.75 -14.44
C GLU A 185 3.98 -12.88 -13.08
N VAL A 186 3.54 -14.10 -12.74
CA VAL A 186 3.10 -14.46 -11.40
C VAL A 186 4.34 -14.88 -10.59
N GLU A 187 4.68 -14.12 -9.57
CA GLU A 187 5.82 -14.42 -8.71
C GLU A 187 5.52 -15.60 -7.78
N SER A 188 4.39 -15.51 -7.07
CA SER A 188 4.01 -16.51 -6.06
C SER A 188 2.51 -16.46 -5.76
N VAL A 189 2.04 -17.54 -5.12
CA VAL A 189 0.69 -17.62 -4.53
C VAL A 189 0.85 -18.03 -3.08
N VAL A 190 0.18 -17.35 -2.16
CA VAL A 190 0.29 -17.56 -0.72
C VAL A 190 -1.09 -17.89 -0.14
N ASP A 191 -1.16 -19.04 0.54
CA ASP A 191 -2.36 -19.49 1.26
C ASP A 191 -2.12 -19.34 2.77
N ALA A 192 -2.57 -18.20 3.34
CA ALA A 192 -2.46 -17.89 4.75
C ALA A 192 -3.76 -18.19 5.50
N ALA A 193 -3.76 -18.08 6.84
CA ALA A 193 -4.92 -18.41 7.67
C ALA A 193 -6.15 -17.56 7.33
N ASN A 194 -5.97 -16.26 7.06
CA ASN A 194 -7.05 -15.30 6.82
C ASN A 194 -7.19 -14.89 5.35
N THR A 195 -6.15 -15.07 4.54
CA THR A 195 -6.08 -14.57 3.17
C THR A 195 -5.57 -15.62 2.21
N TYR A 196 -5.95 -15.46 0.94
CA TYR A 196 -5.36 -16.14 -0.19
C TYR A 196 -4.91 -15.08 -1.18
N ALA A 197 -3.66 -15.10 -1.62
CA ALA A 197 -3.10 -13.98 -2.36
C ALA A 197 -2.22 -14.43 -3.52
N ALA A 198 -2.31 -13.70 -4.64
CA ALA A 198 -1.40 -13.83 -5.78
C ALA A 198 -0.50 -12.60 -5.85
N PHE A 199 0.80 -12.81 -5.99
CA PHE A 199 1.80 -11.76 -6.14
C PHE A 199 2.27 -11.70 -7.59
N LEU A 200 2.17 -10.50 -8.19
CA LEU A 200 2.58 -10.25 -9.57
C LEU A 200 3.65 -9.14 -9.59
N TRP A 201 4.56 -9.24 -10.55
CA TRP A 201 5.46 -8.13 -10.85
C TRP A 201 4.76 -7.13 -11.77
N GLY A 202 4.46 -5.95 -11.25
CA GLY A 202 3.84 -4.86 -11.95
C GLY A 202 4.84 -3.96 -12.69
N PRO A 203 4.38 -2.82 -13.24
CA PRO A 203 5.23 -1.83 -13.88
C PRO A 203 6.37 -1.38 -12.96
N ASP A 204 7.52 -1.05 -13.55
CA ASP A 204 8.73 -0.65 -12.82
C ASP A 204 9.15 -1.65 -11.72
N ARG A 205 8.80 -2.93 -11.88
CA ARG A 205 9.05 -4.00 -10.90
C ARG A 205 8.42 -3.72 -9.52
N VAL A 206 7.40 -2.91 -9.46
CA VAL A 206 6.58 -2.77 -8.24
C VAL A 206 5.80 -4.07 -8.03
N ARG A 207 5.96 -4.67 -6.87
CA ARG A 207 5.27 -5.90 -6.51
C ARG A 207 3.82 -5.59 -6.14
N ILE A 208 2.87 -6.26 -6.77
CA ILE A 208 1.44 -6.10 -6.52
C ILE A 208 0.90 -7.39 -5.91
N GLU A 209 0.26 -7.29 -4.76
CA GLU A 209 -0.49 -8.37 -4.14
C GLU A 209 -1.98 -8.24 -4.48
N TYR A 210 -2.56 -9.29 -5.01
CA TYR A 210 -4.00 -9.44 -5.18
C TYR A 210 -4.52 -10.33 -4.07
N VAL A 211 -5.10 -9.73 -3.02
CA VAL A 211 -5.49 -10.41 -1.79
C VAL A 211 -6.98 -10.69 -1.76
N GLU A 212 -7.34 -11.95 -1.55
CA GLU A 212 -8.68 -12.41 -1.25
C GLU A 212 -8.81 -12.64 0.25
N HIS A 213 -9.79 -12.00 0.90
CA HIS A 213 -10.13 -12.30 2.29
C HIS A 213 -10.97 -13.58 2.34
N LYS A 214 -10.46 -14.61 3.00
CA LYS A 214 -11.17 -15.88 3.14
C LYS A 214 -12.49 -15.73 3.89
N PRO A 215 -13.48 -16.62 3.67
CA PRO A 215 -14.70 -16.64 4.48
C PRO A 215 -14.45 -16.77 6.00
N THR A 216 -13.29 -17.34 6.37
CA THR A 216 -12.83 -17.48 7.76
C THR A 216 -12.05 -16.26 8.28
N PHE A 217 -12.03 -15.16 7.53
CA PHE A 217 -11.32 -13.94 7.94
C PHE A 217 -11.83 -13.44 9.29
N SER A 218 -10.93 -13.42 10.28
CA SER A 218 -11.27 -13.18 11.69
C SER A 218 -10.50 -12.02 12.34
N LEU A 219 -9.67 -11.29 11.55
CA LEU A 219 -8.98 -10.09 12.03
C LEU A 219 -10.00 -8.95 12.26
N THR A 220 -9.77 -8.14 13.28
CA THR A 220 -10.65 -7.03 13.68
C THR A 220 -9.89 -5.71 13.75
#